data_e7bc4455038677cee9cd1d12f46f69ec
#
_entry.id   e7bc4455038677cee9cd1d12f46f69ec
#
_cell.length_a   1.000
_cell.length_b   1.000
_cell.length_c   1.000
_cell.angle_alpha   90.00
_cell.angle_beta   90.00
_cell.angle_gamma   90.00
#
_symmetry.space_group_name_H-M   'P 1'
#
loop_
_entity.id
_entity.type
_entity.pdbx_description
1 polymer ?
#
loop_
_entity_poly.entity_id
_entity_poly.type
_entity_poly.pdbx_seq_one_letter_code
_entity_poly.pdbx_strand_id
1 'polypeptide(L)'
;VTVTLLELLIPLLITIGFLIGIRLMQSPTSALWGNRLGALCMIFAIGFTFWILGLADSSIWIYLVIGSVLGIILGQQVKMIQMPQTVALFNGLGGGASALVAGTAMVVESGAVLWIFWLTAALALGIGTLTFCGSIVAALKLQNWISQKPVFFKGHDLILRLLLLMGAALVIGMYFLQAPVYQFVILGVFALYGFLMALRIGGADMPVIISFLNSLSGVAAAVSGLAVGNFLLAGVGSLVGVAGMILTQLMCRAMNRNLPAVLGGFKTGDSPEKERKDHEAVSGLSATPEGESIKEPAAAKGTETGQEAKRFGISAPVLLREAEKVIIVPGYGMALAQAQQQVK
;
A
#
# COMPACT_ATOMS: atom_id res chain seq x y z
N VAL A 1 -15.58 32.65 8.68
CA VAL A 1 -14.15 32.53 8.98
C VAL A 1 -13.40 33.05 7.79
N THR A 2 -12.83 34.25 7.91
CA THR A 2 -11.93 34.81 6.87
C THR A 2 -10.62 34.04 6.95
N VAL A 3 -10.43 33.06 6.07
CA VAL A 3 -9.17 32.32 5.94
C VAL A 3 -8.09 33.33 5.55
N THR A 4 -7.06 33.46 6.36
CA THR A 4 -5.95 34.38 6.05
C THR A 4 -5.17 33.81 4.85
N LEU A 5 -4.61 34.70 4.03
CA LEU A 5 -3.78 34.32 2.88
C LEU A 5 -2.65 33.34 3.30
N LEU A 6 -2.10 33.49 4.51
CA LEU A 6 -1.08 32.63 5.09
C LEU A 6 -1.58 31.20 5.35
N GLU A 7 -2.82 31.04 5.78
CA GLU A 7 -3.45 29.72 6.02
C GLU A 7 -3.65 28.91 4.73
N LEU A 8 -3.66 29.56 3.57
CA LEU A 8 -3.70 28.91 2.27
C LEU A 8 -2.31 28.68 1.68
N LEU A 9 -1.43 29.67 1.77
CA LEU A 9 -0.12 29.63 1.12
C LEU A 9 0.84 28.65 1.80
N ILE A 10 0.88 28.60 3.14
CA ILE A 10 1.82 27.74 3.86
C ILE A 10 1.55 26.25 3.60
N PRO A 11 0.31 25.72 3.74
CA PRO A 11 0.01 24.34 3.38
C PRO A 11 0.28 24.03 1.90
N LEU A 12 0.02 24.97 1.00
CA LEU A 12 0.32 24.80 -0.42
C LEU A 12 1.83 24.63 -0.67
N LEU A 13 2.66 25.48 -0.05
CA LEU A 13 4.11 25.38 -0.15
C LEU A 13 4.65 24.08 0.44
N ILE A 14 4.13 23.64 1.58
CA ILE A 14 4.47 22.36 2.20
C ILE A 14 4.11 21.20 1.26
N THR A 15 2.94 21.24 0.64
CA THR A 15 2.50 20.21 -0.31
C THR A 15 3.39 20.16 -1.55
N ILE A 16 3.74 21.31 -2.11
CA ILE A 16 4.69 21.41 -3.23
C ILE A 16 6.06 20.84 -2.81
N GLY A 17 6.53 21.17 -1.61
CA GLY A 17 7.77 20.63 -1.05
C GLY A 17 7.75 19.09 -0.96
N PHE A 18 6.66 18.49 -0.50
CA PHE A 18 6.47 17.05 -0.48
C PHE A 18 6.50 16.44 -1.89
N LEU A 19 5.82 17.05 -2.86
CA LEU A 19 5.82 16.56 -4.25
C LEU A 19 7.22 16.60 -4.87
N ILE A 20 7.97 17.67 -4.63
CA ILE A 20 9.38 17.79 -5.04
C ILE A 20 10.22 16.71 -4.33
N GLY A 21 10.02 16.49 -3.03
CA GLY A 21 10.69 15.46 -2.25
C GLY A 21 10.45 14.06 -2.84
N ILE A 22 9.20 13.70 -3.16
CA ILE A 22 8.84 12.44 -3.79
C ILE A 22 9.52 12.29 -5.17
N ARG A 23 9.55 13.36 -5.97
CA ARG A 23 10.24 13.35 -7.27
C ARG A 23 11.75 13.13 -7.12
N LEU A 24 12.38 13.76 -6.15
CA LEU A 24 13.81 13.56 -5.87
C LEU A 24 14.13 12.14 -5.39
N MET A 25 13.20 11.48 -4.70
CA MET A 25 13.36 10.09 -4.25
C MET A 25 13.30 9.05 -5.38
N GLN A 26 12.88 9.42 -6.59
CA GLN A 26 12.82 8.50 -7.74
C GLN A 26 14.21 8.14 -8.30
N SER A 27 15.25 8.92 -7.98
CA SER A 27 16.62 8.66 -8.42
C SER A 27 17.53 8.34 -7.23
N PRO A 28 18.37 7.29 -7.30
CA PRO A 28 19.30 6.93 -6.22
C PRO A 28 20.24 8.06 -5.82
N THR A 29 20.65 8.91 -6.78
CA THR A 29 21.58 10.03 -6.54
C THR A 29 20.97 11.18 -5.76
N SER A 30 19.66 11.41 -5.91
CA SER A 30 18.93 12.51 -5.24
C SER A 30 18.02 12.04 -4.11
N ALA A 31 17.84 10.72 -3.92
CA ALA A 31 16.91 10.16 -2.95
C ALA A 31 17.15 10.66 -1.50
N LEU A 32 18.42 10.83 -1.11
CA LEU A 32 18.77 11.35 0.21
C LEU A 32 18.26 12.80 0.42
N TRP A 33 18.37 13.64 -0.60
CA TRP A 33 17.87 15.00 -0.57
C TRP A 33 16.35 15.06 -0.56
N GLY A 34 15.70 14.18 -1.34
CA GLY A 34 14.24 14.03 -1.33
C GLY A 34 13.70 13.65 0.05
N ASN A 35 14.33 12.69 0.71
CA ASN A 35 13.96 12.28 2.06
C ASN A 35 14.17 13.40 3.10
N ARG A 36 15.29 14.12 3.03
CA ARG A 36 15.55 15.30 3.90
C ARG A 36 14.52 16.39 3.69
N LEU A 37 14.18 16.70 2.44
CA LEU A 37 13.15 17.68 2.12
C LEU A 37 11.79 17.28 2.67
N GLY A 38 11.40 15.99 2.52
CA GLY A 38 10.17 15.46 3.11
C GLY A 38 10.14 15.61 4.63
N ALA A 39 11.25 15.30 5.32
CA ALA A 39 11.37 15.48 6.76
C ALA A 39 11.23 16.95 7.19
N LEU A 40 11.85 17.88 6.47
CA LEU A 40 11.71 19.31 6.72
C LEU A 40 10.26 19.77 6.51
N CYS A 41 9.61 19.35 5.43
CA CYS A 41 8.20 19.68 5.18
C CYS A 41 7.30 19.15 6.30
N MET A 42 7.58 17.96 6.86
CA MET A 42 6.84 17.42 7.99
C MET A 42 7.00 18.27 9.25
N ILE A 43 8.23 18.70 9.57
CA ILE A 43 8.50 19.59 10.71
C ILE A 43 7.74 20.92 10.56
N PHE A 44 7.76 21.50 9.36
CA PHE A 44 7.01 22.72 9.08
C PHE A 44 5.50 22.52 9.16
N ALA A 45 4.98 21.37 8.67
CA ALA A 45 3.56 21.05 8.76
C ALA A 45 3.09 20.93 10.22
N ILE A 46 3.86 20.23 11.05
CA ILE A 46 3.58 20.09 12.48
C ILE A 46 3.63 21.46 13.16
N GLY A 47 4.71 22.23 12.96
CA GLY A 47 4.84 23.56 13.56
C GLY A 47 3.73 24.53 13.15
N PHE A 48 3.34 24.51 11.88
CA PHE A 48 2.24 25.32 11.35
C PHE A 48 0.88 24.91 11.95
N THR A 49 0.65 23.60 12.11
CA THR A 49 -0.56 23.11 12.77
C THR A 49 -0.65 23.57 14.21
N PHE A 50 0.46 23.49 14.96
CA PHE A 50 0.52 24.01 16.32
C PHE A 50 0.27 25.52 16.40
N TRP A 51 0.82 26.28 15.45
CA TRP A 51 0.63 27.72 15.40
C TRP A 51 -0.83 28.11 15.14
N ILE A 52 -1.51 27.42 14.18
CA ILE A 52 -2.93 27.70 13.86
C ILE A 52 -3.86 27.31 14.99
N LEU A 53 -3.68 26.10 15.55
CA LEU A 53 -4.58 25.54 16.55
C LEU A 53 -4.36 26.13 17.95
N GLY A 54 -3.26 26.86 18.15
CA GLY A 54 -2.93 27.44 19.47
C GLY A 54 -2.87 26.39 20.58
N LEU A 55 -2.37 25.18 20.27
CA LEU A 55 -2.43 24.02 21.16
C LEU A 55 -1.67 24.27 22.47
N ALA A 56 -2.43 24.55 23.52
CA ALA A 56 -1.93 24.77 24.89
C ALA A 56 -1.84 23.45 25.69
N ASP A 57 -2.42 22.35 25.19
CA ASP A 57 -2.45 21.08 25.91
C ASP A 57 -1.09 20.37 25.86
N SER A 58 -0.46 20.27 27.04
CA SER A 58 0.85 19.63 27.22
C SER A 58 0.84 18.12 26.89
N SER A 59 -0.29 17.44 26.91
CA SER A 59 -0.39 16.01 26.61
C SER A 59 0.03 15.70 25.15
N ILE A 60 -0.27 16.59 24.22
CA ILE A 60 0.09 16.43 22.80
C ILE A 60 1.62 16.36 22.63
N TRP A 61 2.36 17.21 23.36
CA TRP A 61 3.83 17.20 23.32
C TRP A 61 4.40 15.89 23.84
N ILE A 62 3.79 15.29 24.88
CA ILE A 62 4.20 14.01 25.44
C ILE A 62 4.04 12.91 24.37
N TYR A 63 2.88 12.82 23.73
CA TYR A 63 2.64 11.83 22.66
C TYR A 63 3.56 12.02 21.46
N LEU A 64 3.83 13.26 21.08
CA LEU A 64 4.74 13.59 19.98
C LEU A 64 6.19 13.15 20.29
N VAL A 65 6.66 13.41 21.51
CA VAL A 65 8.00 12.97 21.96
C VAL A 65 8.08 11.46 22.01
N ILE A 66 7.09 10.77 22.60
CA ILE A 66 7.05 9.31 22.66
C ILE A 66 7.07 8.72 21.24
N GLY A 67 6.22 9.21 20.34
CA GLY A 67 6.17 8.75 18.96
C GLY A 67 7.48 9.00 18.20
N SER A 68 8.12 10.15 18.41
CA SER A 68 9.40 10.49 17.80
C SER A 68 10.53 9.60 18.29
N VAL A 69 10.62 9.35 19.60
CA VAL A 69 11.64 8.47 20.19
C VAL A 69 11.47 7.04 19.67
N LEU A 70 10.24 6.51 19.69
CA LEU A 70 9.96 5.19 19.14
C LEU A 70 10.29 5.10 17.64
N GLY A 71 9.95 6.13 16.87
CA GLY A 71 10.26 6.21 15.44
C GLY A 71 11.77 6.21 15.16
N ILE A 72 12.55 6.96 15.94
CA ILE A 72 14.01 7.00 15.83
C ILE A 72 14.61 5.62 16.17
N ILE A 73 14.20 5.01 17.28
CA ILE A 73 14.69 3.70 17.71
C ILE A 73 14.40 2.65 16.61
N LEU A 74 13.16 2.57 16.15
CA LEU A 74 12.79 1.65 15.09
C LEU A 74 13.57 1.92 13.80
N GLY A 75 13.68 3.18 13.39
CA GLY A 75 14.40 3.55 12.16
C GLY A 75 15.89 3.22 12.17
N GLN A 76 16.55 3.30 13.33
CA GLN A 76 17.97 2.99 13.46
C GLN A 76 18.26 1.48 13.59
N GLN A 77 17.33 0.70 14.11
CA GLN A 77 17.52 -0.73 14.34
C GLN A 77 17.12 -1.62 13.15
N VAL A 78 16.40 -1.07 12.17
CA VAL A 78 15.89 -1.83 11.02
C VAL A 78 17.03 -2.17 10.06
N LYS A 79 17.24 -3.47 9.83
CA LYS A 79 18.15 -3.96 8.79
C LYS A 79 17.50 -3.89 7.41
N MET A 80 18.29 -3.77 6.33
CA MET A 80 17.80 -3.70 4.95
C MET A 80 16.82 -4.83 4.61
N ILE A 81 17.07 -6.05 5.09
CA ILE A 81 16.19 -7.22 4.88
C ILE A 81 14.83 -7.09 5.59
N GLN A 82 14.76 -6.25 6.61
CA GLN A 82 13.54 -6.01 7.41
C GLN A 82 12.74 -4.79 6.93
N MET A 83 13.19 -4.09 5.88
CA MET A 83 12.50 -2.90 5.35
C MET A 83 11.05 -3.17 4.97
N PRO A 84 10.69 -4.27 4.28
CA PRO A 84 9.29 -4.52 3.90
C PRO A 84 8.35 -4.67 5.11
N GLN A 85 8.80 -5.34 6.19
CA GLN A 85 8.00 -5.48 7.41
C GLN A 85 7.78 -4.13 8.09
N THR A 86 8.83 -3.31 8.14
CA THR A 86 8.78 -1.98 8.77
C THR A 86 7.88 -1.04 7.99
N VAL A 87 7.96 -1.06 6.66
CA VAL A 87 7.06 -0.30 5.78
C VAL A 87 5.62 -0.73 5.99
N ALA A 88 5.34 -2.04 6.08
CA ALA A 88 4.01 -2.54 6.36
C ALA A 88 3.51 -2.07 7.73
N LEU A 89 4.35 -2.09 8.76
CA LEU A 89 4.00 -1.62 10.11
C LEU A 89 3.64 -0.13 10.10
N PHE A 90 4.50 0.72 9.53
CA PHE A 90 4.25 2.16 9.48
C PHE A 90 3.01 2.49 8.64
N ASN A 91 2.78 1.77 7.54
CA ASN A 91 1.55 1.89 6.78
C ASN A 91 0.31 1.57 7.64
N GLY A 92 0.38 0.48 8.42
CA GLY A 92 -0.68 0.12 9.35
C GLY A 92 -0.94 1.22 10.37
N LEU A 93 0.10 1.78 10.99
CA LEU A 93 -0.03 2.87 11.94
C LEU A 93 -0.69 4.12 11.32
N GLY A 94 -0.37 4.44 10.06
CA GLY A 94 -1.04 5.51 9.31
C GLY A 94 -2.53 5.26 9.09
N GLY A 95 -2.90 4.03 8.72
CA GLY A 95 -4.31 3.62 8.62
C GLY A 95 -5.02 3.68 9.96
N GLY A 96 -4.38 3.20 11.03
CA GLY A 96 -4.90 3.28 12.39
C GLY A 96 -5.10 4.72 12.88
N ALA A 97 -4.15 5.61 12.59
CA ALA A 97 -4.27 7.04 12.90
C ALA A 97 -5.49 7.66 12.19
N SER A 98 -5.71 7.36 10.91
CA SER A 98 -6.88 7.84 10.16
C SER A 98 -8.20 7.32 10.77
N ALA A 99 -8.21 6.04 11.21
CA ALA A 99 -9.36 5.46 11.89
C ALA A 99 -9.65 6.14 13.24
N LEU A 100 -8.61 6.43 14.03
CA LEU A 100 -8.75 7.12 15.30
C LEU A 100 -9.26 8.55 15.12
N VAL A 101 -8.71 9.31 14.15
CA VAL A 101 -9.20 10.66 13.83
C VAL A 101 -10.68 10.64 13.47
N ALA A 102 -11.09 9.71 12.61
CA ALA A 102 -12.49 9.58 12.22
C ALA A 102 -13.39 9.17 13.40
N GLY A 103 -12.94 8.21 14.21
CA GLY A 103 -13.68 7.75 15.38
C GLY A 103 -13.84 8.84 16.45
N THR A 104 -12.79 9.60 16.72
CA THR A 104 -12.86 10.74 17.67
C THR A 104 -13.74 11.87 17.13
N ALA A 105 -13.66 12.17 15.82
CA ALA A 105 -14.54 13.16 15.19
C ALA A 105 -16.02 12.79 15.37
N MET A 106 -16.40 11.52 15.21
CA MET A 106 -17.77 11.06 15.45
C MET A 106 -18.25 11.22 16.89
N VAL A 107 -17.35 11.12 17.88
CA VAL A 107 -17.69 11.32 19.30
C VAL A 107 -17.87 12.80 19.61
N VAL A 108 -16.99 13.65 19.06
CA VAL A 108 -17.01 15.10 19.32
C VAL A 108 -18.18 15.78 18.60
N GLU A 109 -18.44 15.39 17.37
CA GLU A 109 -19.45 15.96 16.47
C GLU A 109 -20.81 15.20 16.56
N SER A 110 -21.15 14.67 17.72
CA SER A 110 -22.36 13.85 17.93
C SER A 110 -23.68 14.55 17.58
N GLY A 111 -23.66 15.85 17.27
CA GLY A 111 -24.80 16.63 16.75
C GLY A 111 -24.68 17.02 15.28
N ALA A 112 -23.69 16.53 14.53
CA ALA A 112 -23.50 16.91 13.14
C ALA A 112 -24.67 16.45 12.26
N VAL A 113 -25.30 17.40 11.57
CA VAL A 113 -26.53 17.17 10.77
C VAL A 113 -26.19 16.65 9.37
N LEU A 114 -24.98 16.85 8.88
CA LEU A 114 -24.61 16.54 7.49
C LEU A 114 -24.36 15.04 7.30
N TRP A 115 -25.15 14.39 6.45
CA TRP A 115 -25.01 12.99 6.07
C TRP A 115 -23.59 12.65 5.52
N ILE A 116 -22.96 13.63 4.86
CA ILE A 116 -21.61 13.51 4.31
C ILE A 116 -20.57 13.29 5.41
N PHE A 117 -20.70 13.94 6.57
CA PHE A 117 -19.84 13.74 7.72
C PHE A 117 -19.89 12.29 8.22
N TRP A 118 -21.09 11.77 8.47
CA TRP A 118 -21.25 10.41 8.98
C TRP A 118 -20.76 9.35 8.01
N LEU A 119 -21.03 9.54 6.72
CA LEU A 119 -20.58 8.64 5.68
C LEU A 119 -19.04 8.64 5.56
N THR A 120 -18.43 9.82 5.49
CA THR A 120 -16.98 9.94 5.34
C THR A 120 -16.25 9.49 6.58
N ALA A 121 -16.72 9.82 7.78
CA ALA A 121 -16.12 9.36 9.03
C ALA A 121 -16.22 7.84 9.21
N ALA A 122 -17.37 7.23 8.88
CA ALA A 122 -17.55 5.77 8.95
C ALA A 122 -16.67 5.04 7.92
N LEU A 123 -16.53 5.58 6.70
CA LEU A 123 -15.61 5.05 5.68
C LEU A 123 -14.17 5.15 6.13
N ALA A 124 -13.74 6.28 6.68
CA ALA A 124 -12.38 6.48 7.17
C ALA A 124 -12.07 5.53 8.33
N LEU A 125 -13.00 5.36 9.27
CA LEU A 125 -12.90 4.40 10.36
C LEU A 125 -12.74 2.97 9.83
N GLY A 126 -13.60 2.55 8.90
CA GLY A 126 -13.59 1.21 8.32
C GLY A 126 -12.31 0.93 7.52
N ILE A 127 -12.01 1.76 6.52
CA ILE A 127 -10.83 1.57 5.64
C ILE A 127 -9.54 1.67 6.46
N GLY A 128 -9.44 2.62 7.39
CA GLY A 128 -8.28 2.79 8.25
C GLY A 128 -8.05 1.57 9.14
N THR A 129 -9.10 1.02 9.73
CA THR A 129 -9.04 -0.20 10.57
C THR A 129 -8.65 -1.44 9.77
N LEU A 130 -9.26 -1.62 8.58
CA LEU A 130 -8.89 -2.69 7.64
C LEU A 130 -7.41 -2.62 7.30
N THR A 131 -6.93 -1.43 6.96
CA THR A 131 -5.53 -1.19 6.58
C THR A 131 -4.60 -1.46 7.76
N PHE A 132 -4.96 -1.02 8.95
CA PHE A 132 -4.20 -1.29 10.17
C PHE A 132 -4.03 -2.79 10.42
N CYS A 133 -5.13 -3.53 10.51
CA CYS A 133 -5.11 -4.96 10.79
C CYS A 133 -4.44 -5.76 9.66
N GLY A 134 -4.73 -5.44 8.40
CA GLY A 134 -4.12 -6.09 7.25
C GLY A 134 -2.60 -5.88 7.19
N SER A 135 -2.15 -4.66 7.49
CA SER A 135 -0.72 -4.30 7.49
C SER A 135 0.04 -4.96 8.64
N ILE A 136 -0.57 -5.09 9.82
CA ILE A 136 0.03 -5.85 10.93
C ILE A 136 0.21 -7.31 10.53
N VAL A 137 -0.82 -7.95 9.97
CA VAL A 137 -0.71 -9.35 9.50
C VAL A 137 0.38 -9.49 8.44
N ALA A 138 0.47 -8.55 7.49
CA ALA A 138 1.51 -8.55 6.48
C ALA A 138 2.91 -8.45 7.11
N ALA A 139 3.11 -7.54 8.08
CA ALA A 139 4.36 -7.39 8.81
C ALA A 139 4.73 -8.67 9.58
N LEU A 140 3.78 -9.28 10.29
CA LEU A 140 3.99 -10.52 11.05
C LEU A 140 4.33 -11.71 10.15
N LYS A 141 3.72 -11.81 8.96
CA LYS A 141 4.05 -12.85 7.97
C LYS A 141 5.45 -12.65 7.41
N LEU A 142 5.85 -11.42 7.07
CA LEU A 142 7.19 -11.12 6.59
C LEU A 142 8.26 -11.33 7.65
N GLN A 143 7.92 -11.12 8.93
CA GLN A 143 8.79 -11.40 10.07
C GLN A 143 8.88 -12.91 10.41
N ASN A 144 8.11 -13.76 9.72
CA ASN A 144 7.97 -15.20 10.03
C ASN A 144 7.36 -15.52 11.42
N TRP A 145 6.69 -14.57 12.06
CA TRP A 145 5.95 -14.85 13.30
C TRP A 145 4.63 -15.58 13.00
N ILE A 146 4.09 -15.38 11.81
CA ILE A 146 2.97 -16.14 11.25
C ILE A 146 3.47 -16.81 9.98
N SER A 147 2.96 -18.02 9.68
CA SER A 147 3.32 -18.76 8.47
C SER A 147 3.13 -17.91 7.21
N GLN A 148 4.15 -17.87 6.35
CA GLN A 148 4.09 -17.18 5.06
C GLN A 148 3.18 -17.89 4.05
N LYS A 149 2.79 -19.16 4.32
CA LYS A 149 1.88 -19.89 3.46
C LYS A 149 0.49 -19.24 3.49
N PRO A 150 -0.21 -19.20 2.35
CA PRO A 150 -1.59 -18.72 2.33
C PRO A 150 -2.48 -19.66 3.15
N VAL A 151 -3.31 -19.08 4.01
CA VAL A 151 -4.24 -19.83 4.85
C VAL A 151 -5.64 -19.73 4.25
N PHE A 152 -6.18 -20.88 3.87
CA PHE A 152 -7.54 -21.01 3.34
C PHE A 152 -8.37 -21.95 4.21
N PHE A 153 -9.65 -21.62 4.37
CA PHE A 153 -10.64 -22.50 4.97
C PHE A 153 -11.92 -22.52 4.13
N LYS A 154 -12.74 -23.55 4.31
CA LYS A 154 -14.00 -23.70 3.56
C LYS A 154 -14.90 -22.47 3.80
N GLY A 155 -15.32 -21.80 2.72
CA GLY A 155 -16.18 -20.62 2.81
C GLY A 155 -15.46 -19.28 3.02
N HIS A 156 -14.11 -19.24 2.98
CA HIS A 156 -13.33 -17.99 3.17
C HIS A 156 -13.82 -16.85 2.28
N ASP A 157 -14.05 -17.11 0.99
CA ASP A 157 -14.54 -16.09 0.05
C ASP A 157 -15.97 -15.62 0.38
N LEU A 158 -16.81 -16.51 0.88
CA LEU A 158 -18.16 -16.15 1.28
C LEU A 158 -18.12 -15.25 2.53
N ILE A 159 -17.28 -15.60 3.51
CA ILE A 159 -17.12 -14.79 4.74
C ILE A 159 -16.59 -13.41 4.39
N LEU A 160 -15.57 -13.28 3.54
CA LEU A 160 -15.05 -11.97 3.13
C LEU A 160 -16.11 -11.14 2.40
N ARG A 161 -16.89 -11.74 1.51
CA ARG A 161 -18.01 -11.04 0.85
C ARG A 161 -19.08 -10.60 1.84
N LEU A 162 -19.45 -11.45 2.77
CA LEU A 162 -20.44 -11.11 3.81
C LEU A 162 -19.94 -9.99 4.73
N LEU A 163 -18.67 -10.04 5.16
CA LEU A 163 -18.06 -8.98 5.96
C LEU A 163 -18.01 -7.64 5.21
N LEU A 164 -17.68 -7.67 3.92
CA LEU A 164 -17.67 -6.47 3.09
C LEU A 164 -19.07 -5.87 2.94
N LEU A 165 -20.07 -6.70 2.63
CA LEU A 165 -21.47 -6.26 2.53
C LEU A 165 -22.00 -5.75 3.87
N MET A 166 -21.70 -6.43 4.96
CA MET A 166 -22.06 -6.00 6.31
C MET A 166 -21.38 -4.68 6.66
N GLY A 167 -20.07 -4.54 6.35
CA GLY A 167 -19.32 -3.30 6.54
C GLY A 167 -19.94 -2.13 5.77
N ALA A 168 -20.29 -2.34 4.49
CA ALA A 168 -20.97 -1.33 3.67
C ALA A 168 -22.34 -0.94 4.25
N ALA A 169 -23.13 -1.92 4.68
CA ALA A 169 -24.42 -1.67 5.34
C ALA A 169 -24.26 -0.90 6.65
N LEU A 170 -23.25 -1.21 7.45
CA LEU A 170 -22.95 -0.48 8.70
C LEU A 170 -22.51 0.95 8.44
N VAL A 171 -21.69 1.20 7.42
CA VAL A 171 -21.26 2.55 7.02
C VAL A 171 -22.47 3.40 6.61
N ILE A 172 -23.38 2.85 5.82
CA ILE A 172 -24.61 3.52 5.43
C ILE A 172 -25.53 3.68 6.65
N GLY A 173 -25.66 2.63 7.46
CA GLY A 173 -26.50 2.62 8.67
C GLY A 173 -26.06 3.61 9.74
N MET A 174 -24.75 3.97 9.77
CA MET A 174 -24.22 4.95 10.71
C MET A 174 -24.91 6.31 10.62
N TYR A 175 -25.32 6.70 9.40
CA TYR A 175 -26.09 7.92 9.21
C TYR A 175 -27.46 7.90 9.95
N PHE A 176 -28.13 6.75 9.96
CA PHE A 176 -29.46 6.63 10.56
C PHE A 176 -29.41 6.41 12.08
N LEU A 177 -28.39 5.74 12.55
CA LEU A 177 -28.34 5.23 13.92
C LEU A 177 -27.54 6.14 14.87
N GLN A 178 -26.55 6.85 14.35
CA GLN A 178 -25.72 7.87 15.06
C GLN A 178 -25.33 7.50 16.50
N ALA A 179 -25.28 6.20 16.78
CA ALA A 179 -25.02 5.68 18.11
C ALA A 179 -23.55 5.28 18.27
N PRO A 180 -22.85 5.69 19.33
CA PRO A 180 -21.43 5.39 19.55
C PRO A 180 -21.08 3.90 19.48
N VAL A 181 -22.02 3.02 19.85
CA VAL A 181 -21.83 1.56 19.78
C VAL A 181 -21.55 1.09 18.36
N TYR A 182 -22.13 1.70 17.33
CA TYR A 182 -21.92 1.32 15.93
C TYR A 182 -20.50 1.53 15.47
N GLN A 183 -19.75 2.48 16.02
CA GLN A 183 -18.34 2.68 15.72
C GLN A 183 -17.52 1.42 16.05
N PHE A 184 -17.78 0.82 17.21
CA PHE A 184 -17.09 -0.40 17.64
C PHE A 184 -17.45 -1.61 16.76
N VAL A 185 -18.68 -1.67 16.27
CA VAL A 185 -19.11 -2.73 15.35
C VAL A 185 -18.42 -2.56 13.99
N ILE A 186 -18.36 -1.34 13.44
CA ILE A 186 -17.64 -1.03 12.20
C ILE A 186 -16.16 -1.42 12.37
N LEU A 187 -15.54 -1.00 13.45
CA LEU A 187 -14.14 -1.32 13.77
C LEU A 187 -13.93 -2.85 13.81
N GLY A 188 -14.78 -3.59 14.52
CA GLY A 188 -14.68 -5.06 14.62
C GLY A 188 -14.82 -5.76 13.27
N VAL A 189 -15.79 -5.37 12.45
CA VAL A 189 -16.05 -5.95 11.13
C VAL A 189 -14.88 -5.71 10.17
N PHE A 190 -14.40 -4.46 10.07
CA PHE A 190 -13.30 -4.13 9.18
C PHE A 190 -11.94 -4.63 9.70
N ALA A 191 -11.75 -4.73 11.02
CA ALA A 191 -10.58 -5.39 11.60
C ALA A 191 -10.53 -6.87 11.20
N LEU A 192 -11.65 -7.58 11.36
CA LEU A 192 -11.77 -8.99 10.99
C LEU A 192 -11.58 -9.18 9.47
N TYR A 193 -12.16 -8.29 8.66
CA TYR A 193 -11.98 -8.32 7.21
C TYR A 193 -10.50 -8.16 6.83
N GLY A 194 -9.82 -7.13 7.34
CA GLY A 194 -8.41 -6.86 7.06
C GLY A 194 -7.50 -8.01 7.50
N PHE A 195 -7.77 -8.59 8.67
CA PHE A 195 -7.07 -9.75 9.19
C PHE A 195 -7.23 -10.97 8.27
N LEU A 196 -8.46 -11.35 7.95
CA LEU A 196 -8.75 -12.52 7.11
C LEU A 196 -8.24 -12.34 5.68
N MET A 197 -8.39 -11.12 5.10
CA MET A 197 -7.88 -10.82 3.78
C MET A 197 -6.36 -11.02 3.71
N ALA A 198 -5.60 -10.51 4.68
CA ALA A 198 -4.16 -10.64 4.68
C ALA A 198 -3.67 -12.05 5.00
N LEU A 199 -4.42 -12.85 5.77
CA LEU A 199 -4.07 -14.25 6.07
C LEU A 199 -4.04 -15.15 4.84
N ARG A 200 -4.93 -14.93 3.87
CA ARG A 200 -5.04 -15.78 2.67
C ARG A 200 -3.92 -15.53 1.65
N ILE A 201 -3.16 -14.45 1.80
CA ILE A 201 -2.14 -14.05 0.84
C ILE A 201 -0.79 -14.65 1.23
N GLY A 202 -0.10 -15.21 0.24
CA GLY A 202 1.22 -15.81 0.43
C GLY A 202 2.34 -14.77 0.58
N GLY A 203 3.45 -15.15 1.22
CA GLY A 203 4.61 -14.26 1.43
C GLY A 203 5.19 -13.67 0.15
N ALA A 204 5.15 -14.43 -0.96
CA ALA A 204 5.64 -13.96 -2.26
C ALA A 204 4.82 -12.78 -2.82
N ASP A 205 3.52 -12.73 -2.55
CA ASP A 205 2.62 -11.67 -3.00
C ASP A 205 2.52 -10.50 -2.00
N MET A 206 3.20 -10.59 -0.84
CA MET A 206 3.14 -9.55 0.21
C MET A 206 3.55 -8.15 -0.26
N PRO A 207 4.57 -7.95 -1.12
CA PRO A 207 4.91 -6.61 -1.60
C PRO A 207 3.76 -5.93 -2.33
N VAL A 208 3.00 -6.68 -3.14
CA VAL A 208 1.81 -6.16 -3.84
C VAL A 208 0.74 -5.73 -2.84
N ILE A 209 0.51 -6.55 -1.81
CA ILE A 209 -0.48 -6.26 -0.78
C ILE A 209 -0.10 -5.07 0.08
N ILE A 210 1.17 -4.93 0.46
CA ILE A 210 1.65 -3.77 1.20
C ILE A 210 1.41 -2.49 0.39
N SER A 211 1.70 -2.51 -0.92
CA SER A 211 1.42 -1.39 -1.82
C SER A 211 -0.08 -1.09 -1.92
N PHE A 212 -0.92 -2.13 -2.02
CA PHE A 212 -2.38 -1.98 -2.04
C PHE A 212 -2.91 -1.41 -0.71
N LEU A 213 -2.46 -1.92 0.43
CA LEU A 213 -2.81 -1.39 1.74
C LEU A 213 -2.32 0.05 1.93
N ASN A 214 -1.17 0.42 1.36
CA ASN A 214 -0.71 1.81 1.34
C ASN A 214 -1.65 2.73 0.53
N SER A 215 -2.16 2.25 -0.60
CA SER A 215 -3.21 2.97 -1.33
C SER A 215 -4.46 3.17 -0.47
N LEU A 216 -4.90 2.14 0.24
CA LEU A 216 -6.04 2.22 1.15
C LEU A 216 -5.79 3.17 2.33
N SER A 217 -4.55 3.23 2.88
CA SER A 217 -4.19 4.23 3.89
C SER A 217 -4.36 5.66 3.36
N GLY A 218 -3.93 5.90 2.11
CA GLY A 218 -4.11 7.18 1.45
C GLY A 218 -5.59 7.53 1.29
N VAL A 219 -6.43 6.57 0.88
CA VAL A 219 -7.89 6.76 0.80
C VAL A 219 -8.49 7.03 2.18
N ALA A 220 -8.07 6.28 3.22
CA ALA A 220 -8.54 6.52 4.60
C ALA A 220 -8.20 7.93 5.07
N ALA A 221 -6.97 8.41 4.82
CA ALA A 221 -6.55 9.78 5.15
C ALA A 221 -7.35 10.83 4.35
N ALA A 222 -7.60 10.59 3.06
CA ALA A 222 -8.41 11.49 2.24
C ALA A 222 -9.83 11.65 2.78
N VAL A 223 -10.47 10.53 3.06
CA VAL A 223 -11.86 10.51 3.55
C VAL A 223 -11.94 11.04 4.99
N SER A 224 -10.94 10.76 5.84
CA SER A 224 -10.79 11.35 7.17
C SER A 224 -10.65 12.87 7.08
N GLY A 225 -9.84 13.38 6.11
CA GLY A 225 -9.70 14.79 5.86
C GLY A 225 -11.03 15.48 5.48
N LEU A 226 -11.87 14.81 4.67
CA LEU A 226 -13.21 15.30 4.35
C LEU A 226 -14.11 15.32 5.59
N ALA A 227 -14.04 14.30 6.43
CA ALA A 227 -14.82 14.22 7.66
C ALA A 227 -14.51 15.37 8.64
N VAL A 228 -13.23 15.70 8.83
CA VAL A 228 -12.80 16.79 9.72
C VAL A 228 -12.75 18.16 9.04
N GLY A 229 -13.20 18.28 7.79
CA GLY A 229 -13.18 19.54 7.04
C GLY A 229 -11.79 20.03 6.64
N ASN A 230 -10.77 19.17 6.67
CA ASN A 230 -9.40 19.48 6.28
C ASN A 230 -9.13 19.10 4.82
N PHE A 231 -9.36 20.06 3.91
CA PHE A 231 -9.19 19.83 2.46
C PHE A 231 -7.74 19.52 2.05
N LEU A 232 -6.75 20.02 2.81
CA LEU A 232 -5.34 19.69 2.54
C LEU A 232 -5.07 18.21 2.80
N LEU A 233 -5.52 17.70 3.96
CA LEU A 233 -5.41 16.28 4.29
C LEU A 233 -6.16 15.41 3.27
N ALA A 234 -7.36 15.85 2.83
CA ALA A 234 -8.13 15.19 1.79
C ALA A 234 -7.36 15.12 0.47
N GLY A 235 -6.76 16.24 0.04
CA GLY A 235 -5.98 16.33 -1.19
C GLY A 235 -4.72 15.46 -1.16
N VAL A 236 -3.91 15.58 -0.11
CA VAL A 236 -2.67 14.80 0.04
C VAL A 236 -2.97 13.31 0.18
N GLY A 237 -3.99 12.94 0.97
CA GLY A 237 -4.44 11.56 1.09
C GLY A 237 -4.87 10.95 -0.24
N SER A 238 -5.60 11.71 -1.06
CA SER A 238 -6.02 11.29 -2.40
C SER A 238 -4.82 11.04 -3.32
N LEU A 239 -3.82 11.92 -3.30
CA LEU A 239 -2.60 11.76 -4.09
C LEU A 239 -1.83 10.50 -3.67
N VAL A 240 -1.67 10.26 -2.37
CA VAL A 240 -1.04 9.05 -1.84
C VAL A 240 -1.83 7.79 -2.24
N GLY A 241 -3.16 7.84 -2.13
CA GLY A 241 -4.04 6.75 -2.52
C GLY A 241 -3.89 6.37 -3.98
N VAL A 242 -3.92 7.35 -4.88
CA VAL A 242 -3.75 7.14 -6.33
C VAL A 242 -2.34 6.63 -6.65
N ALA A 243 -1.30 7.25 -6.09
CA ALA A 243 0.09 6.83 -6.30
C ALA A 243 0.32 5.39 -5.82
N GLY A 244 -0.22 5.01 -4.66
CA GLY A 244 -0.18 3.65 -4.13
C GLY A 244 -0.88 2.64 -5.04
N MET A 245 -2.03 3.00 -5.62
CA MET A 245 -2.76 2.13 -6.55
C MET A 245 -2.00 1.92 -7.86
N ILE A 246 -1.41 2.98 -8.41
CA ILE A 246 -0.55 2.90 -9.60
C ILE A 246 0.64 1.97 -9.32
N LEU A 247 1.32 2.15 -8.19
CA LEU A 247 2.42 1.29 -7.78
C LEU A 247 1.98 -0.17 -7.65
N THR A 248 0.83 -0.42 -7.04
CA THR A 248 0.25 -1.77 -6.92
C THR A 248 0.05 -2.42 -8.29
N GLN A 249 -0.51 -1.69 -9.26
CA GLN A 249 -0.70 -2.20 -10.61
C GLN A 249 0.64 -2.48 -11.31
N LEU A 250 1.63 -1.61 -11.16
CA LEU A 250 2.97 -1.81 -11.71
C LEU A 250 3.64 -3.05 -11.10
N MET A 251 3.51 -3.25 -9.78
CA MET A 251 4.04 -4.45 -9.11
C MET A 251 3.33 -5.72 -9.57
N CYS A 252 2.00 -5.69 -9.74
CA CYS A 252 1.25 -6.80 -10.31
C CYS A 252 1.77 -7.16 -11.71
N ARG A 253 1.96 -6.18 -12.58
CA ARG A 253 2.50 -6.39 -13.94
C ARG A 253 3.93 -6.95 -13.89
N ALA A 254 4.80 -6.41 -13.05
CA ALA A 254 6.18 -6.88 -12.88
C ALA A 254 6.25 -8.35 -12.41
N MET A 255 5.28 -8.79 -11.63
CA MET A 255 5.16 -10.17 -11.13
C MET A 255 4.32 -11.06 -12.05
N ASN A 256 3.87 -10.56 -13.21
CA ASN A 256 2.94 -11.25 -14.11
C ASN A 256 1.69 -11.78 -13.39
N ARG A 257 1.10 -10.94 -12.53
CA ARG A 257 -0.07 -11.24 -11.70
C ARG A 257 -1.12 -10.16 -11.87
N ASN A 258 -2.38 -10.52 -11.70
CA ASN A 258 -3.49 -9.56 -11.62
C ASN A 258 -3.87 -9.33 -10.16
N LEU A 259 -4.22 -8.09 -9.80
CA LEU A 259 -4.61 -7.74 -8.42
C LEU A 259 -5.75 -8.62 -7.88
N PRO A 260 -6.83 -8.92 -8.62
CA PRO A 260 -7.86 -9.85 -8.14
C PRO A 260 -7.33 -11.26 -7.84
N ALA A 261 -6.37 -11.77 -8.63
CA ALA A 261 -5.76 -13.07 -8.39
C ALA A 261 -4.88 -13.05 -7.13
N VAL A 262 -4.14 -11.96 -6.88
CA VAL A 262 -3.37 -11.78 -5.65
C VAL A 262 -4.29 -11.68 -4.43
N LEU A 263 -5.32 -10.83 -4.50
CA LEU A 263 -6.34 -10.71 -3.44
C LEU A 263 -7.13 -12.01 -3.24
N GLY A 264 -7.31 -12.81 -4.30
CA GLY A 264 -7.91 -14.13 -4.27
C GLY A 264 -7.02 -15.20 -3.64
N GLY A 265 -5.71 -14.96 -3.53
CA GLY A 265 -4.73 -15.92 -3.01
C GLY A 265 -4.50 -17.11 -3.94
N PHE A 266 -4.83 -17.00 -5.24
CA PHE A 266 -4.64 -18.07 -6.20
C PHE A 266 -3.16 -18.31 -6.52
N LYS A 267 -2.73 -19.57 -6.61
CA LYS A 267 -1.38 -19.93 -7.02
C LYS A 267 -1.15 -19.55 -8.49
N THR A 268 0.09 -19.26 -8.85
CA THR A 268 0.54 -18.89 -10.21
C THR A 268 0.23 -19.95 -11.29
N GLY A 269 -0.32 -21.11 -10.94
CA GLY A 269 -0.71 -22.18 -11.86
C GLY A 269 -2.21 -22.28 -12.17
N ASP A 270 -3.04 -21.52 -11.43
CA ASP A 270 -4.51 -21.61 -11.54
C ASP A 270 -5.13 -20.46 -12.35
N SER A 271 -4.33 -19.76 -13.17
CA SER A 271 -4.91 -18.82 -14.14
C SER A 271 -5.82 -19.60 -15.07
N PRO A 272 -7.09 -19.21 -15.23
CA PRO A 272 -7.98 -19.92 -16.13
C PRO A 272 -7.37 -19.92 -17.54
N GLU A 273 -7.23 -21.07 -18.12
CA GLU A 273 -6.74 -21.32 -19.49
C GLU A 273 -7.51 -20.51 -20.56
N LYS A 274 -8.58 -19.83 -20.17
CA LYS A 274 -9.38 -18.93 -20.98
C LYS A 274 -8.68 -17.65 -21.40
N GLU A 275 -7.87 -17.02 -20.52
CA GLU A 275 -7.19 -15.76 -20.90
C GLU A 275 -6.03 -15.99 -21.88
N ARG A 276 -5.43 -17.19 -21.86
CA ARG A 276 -4.40 -17.55 -22.85
C ARG A 276 -4.98 -17.72 -24.25
N LYS A 277 -6.20 -18.26 -24.38
CA LYS A 277 -6.88 -18.44 -25.68
C LYS A 277 -7.34 -17.11 -26.29
N ASP A 278 -7.73 -16.15 -25.47
CA ASP A 278 -8.12 -14.82 -25.96
C ASP A 278 -6.90 -13.98 -26.41
N HIS A 279 -5.75 -14.14 -25.75
CA HIS A 279 -4.49 -13.51 -26.22
C HIS A 279 -3.90 -14.19 -27.48
N GLU A 280 -4.04 -15.49 -27.64
CA GLU A 280 -3.64 -16.21 -28.86
C GLU A 280 -4.60 -15.91 -30.02
N ALA A 281 -5.88 -15.71 -29.76
CA ALA A 281 -6.88 -15.33 -30.77
C ALA A 281 -6.67 -13.91 -31.30
N VAL A 282 -6.23 -12.97 -30.46
CA VAL A 282 -5.90 -11.59 -30.87
C VAL A 282 -4.54 -11.51 -31.56
N SER A 283 -3.58 -12.37 -31.20
CA SER A 283 -2.28 -12.48 -31.87
C SER A 283 -2.35 -13.13 -33.25
N GLY A 284 -3.37 -13.95 -33.52
CA GLY A 284 -3.57 -14.62 -34.82
C GLY A 284 -4.20 -13.75 -35.90
N LEU A 285 -4.65 -12.53 -35.61
CA LEU A 285 -5.30 -11.62 -36.56
C LEU A 285 -4.41 -10.51 -37.10
N SER A 286 -3.09 -10.52 -36.77
CA SER A 286 -2.12 -9.53 -37.26
C SER A 286 -1.04 -10.16 -38.10
N ALA A 287 -1.42 -10.95 -39.08
CA ALA A 287 -0.52 -11.38 -40.15
C ALA A 287 -0.92 -10.68 -41.46
N THR A 288 -0.34 -9.54 -41.77
CA THR A 288 -0.20 -8.97 -43.11
C THR A 288 1.14 -8.25 -43.25
N PRO A 289 1.67 -8.18 -44.46
CA PRO A 289 3.11 -8.32 -44.70
C PRO A 289 3.83 -6.99 -44.92
N GLU A 290 5.13 -7.08 -44.68
CA GLU A 290 6.23 -6.30 -45.28
C GLU A 290 6.21 -4.76 -45.28
N GLY A 291 7.25 -4.20 -44.67
CA GLY A 291 7.95 -3.00 -45.14
C GLY A 291 7.81 -1.79 -44.24
N GLU A 292 8.70 -1.63 -43.30
CA GLU A 292 9.50 -0.41 -43.18
C GLU A 292 10.25 -0.36 -41.83
N SER A 293 11.54 -0.19 -41.96
CA SER A 293 12.53 -0.05 -40.90
C SER A 293 12.32 1.24 -40.12
N ILE A 294 11.92 1.13 -38.82
CA ILE A 294 12.05 2.23 -37.87
C ILE A 294 13.12 1.87 -36.84
N LYS A 295 14.15 2.71 -36.79
CA LYS A 295 15.30 2.63 -35.90
C LYS A 295 14.83 2.77 -34.42
N GLU A 296 15.08 1.75 -33.62
CA GLU A 296 15.02 1.84 -32.16
C GLU A 296 16.22 2.60 -31.59
N PRO A 297 16.02 3.40 -30.53
CA PRO A 297 17.13 3.96 -29.77
C PRO A 297 17.71 2.92 -28.82
N ALA A 298 19.03 2.90 -28.74
CA ALA A 298 19.84 1.99 -27.94
C ALA A 298 19.45 1.92 -26.47
N ALA A 299 19.01 0.73 -26.02
CA ALA A 299 18.91 0.38 -24.62
C ALA A 299 19.72 -0.90 -24.35
N ALA A 300 20.67 -0.74 -23.46
CA ALA A 300 21.39 -1.72 -22.63
C ALA A 300 21.49 -3.17 -23.13
N LYS A 301 22.68 -3.53 -23.54
CA LYS A 301 23.18 -4.92 -23.67
C LYS A 301 23.11 -5.64 -22.32
N GLY A 302 22.17 -6.54 -22.19
CA GLY A 302 22.10 -7.49 -21.08
C GLY A 302 21.09 -8.57 -21.39
N THR A 303 21.54 -9.74 -21.74
CA THR A 303 20.87 -11.04 -21.93
C THR A 303 20.97 -11.64 -23.34
N GLU A 304 22.16 -11.81 -23.84
CA GLU A 304 22.37 -12.62 -25.07
C GLU A 304 22.21 -14.13 -24.81
N THR A 305 22.48 -14.61 -23.57
CA THR A 305 22.48 -16.03 -23.22
C THR A 305 21.10 -16.68 -23.20
N GLY A 306 20.06 -15.96 -22.81
CA GLY A 306 18.69 -16.49 -22.76
C GLY A 306 18.00 -16.59 -24.13
N GLN A 307 18.44 -15.78 -25.10
CA GLN A 307 17.93 -15.81 -26.48
C GLN A 307 18.66 -16.87 -27.33
N GLU A 308 19.93 -17.11 -27.06
CA GLU A 308 20.68 -18.19 -27.70
C GLU A 308 20.16 -19.58 -27.26
N ALA A 309 19.84 -19.79 -25.98
CA ALA A 309 19.27 -21.04 -25.51
C ALA A 309 17.93 -21.39 -26.18
N LYS A 310 17.10 -20.38 -26.46
CA LYS A 310 15.85 -20.55 -27.23
C LYS A 310 16.10 -20.86 -28.72
N ARG A 311 17.18 -20.35 -29.32
CA ARG A 311 17.55 -20.62 -30.71
C ARG A 311 18.03 -22.06 -30.92
N PHE A 312 18.66 -22.67 -29.93
CA PHE A 312 19.21 -24.04 -30.05
C PHE A 312 18.27 -25.14 -29.48
N GLY A 313 17.08 -24.79 -28.98
CA GLY A 313 16.12 -25.78 -28.47
C GLY A 313 16.59 -26.55 -27.23
N ILE A 314 17.66 -26.09 -26.55
CA ILE A 314 18.25 -26.74 -25.39
C ILE A 314 17.48 -26.32 -24.14
N SER A 315 16.95 -27.28 -23.38
CA SER A 315 16.23 -27.00 -22.14
C SER A 315 17.18 -26.58 -21.00
N ALA A 316 16.74 -25.67 -20.13
CA ALA A 316 17.54 -25.18 -19.00
C ALA A 316 18.13 -26.28 -18.10
N PRO A 317 17.43 -27.42 -17.82
CA PRO A 317 18.00 -28.54 -17.07
C PRO A 317 19.21 -29.20 -17.73
N VAL A 318 19.26 -29.23 -19.08
CA VAL A 318 20.38 -29.81 -19.82
C VAL A 318 21.60 -28.90 -19.73
N LEU A 319 21.40 -27.59 -19.93
CA LEU A 319 22.47 -26.59 -19.80
C LEU A 319 23.08 -26.58 -18.38
N LEU A 320 22.27 -26.74 -17.34
CA LEU A 320 22.74 -26.80 -15.96
C LEU A 320 23.53 -28.07 -15.66
N ARG A 321 23.26 -29.20 -16.32
CA ARG A 321 24.01 -30.46 -16.15
C ARG A 321 25.36 -30.44 -16.85
N GLU A 322 25.50 -29.68 -17.93
CA GLU A 322 26.73 -29.61 -18.73
C GLU A 322 27.63 -28.43 -18.33
N ALA A 323 27.12 -27.51 -17.50
CA ALA A 323 27.85 -26.31 -17.09
C ALA A 323 28.96 -26.65 -16.08
N GLU A 324 30.20 -26.33 -16.39
CA GLU A 324 31.36 -26.45 -15.47
C GLU A 324 31.31 -25.41 -14.34
N LYS A 325 30.70 -24.25 -14.59
CA LYS A 325 30.52 -23.17 -13.60
C LYS A 325 29.13 -22.55 -13.76
N VAL A 326 28.41 -22.44 -12.65
CA VAL A 326 27.11 -21.76 -12.58
C VAL A 326 27.24 -20.57 -11.63
N ILE A 327 26.91 -19.37 -12.14
CA ILE A 327 26.85 -18.15 -11.34
C ILE A 327 25.39 -17.81 -11.10
N ILE A 328 24.97 -17.80 -9.85
CA ILE A 328 23.62 -17.40 -9.46
C ILE A 328 23.67 -15.93 -9.02
N VAL A 329 22.97 -15.07 -9.78
CA VAL A 329 22.82 -13.66 -9.45
C VAL A 329 21.49 -13.49 -8.68
N PRO A 330 21.53 -13.36 -7.34
CA PRO A 330 20.32 -13.23 -6.57
C PRO A 330 19.64 -11.88 -6.83
N GLY A 331 18.38 -11.92 -7.25
CA GLY A 331 17.55 -10.73 -7.32
C GLY A 331 16.86 -10.41 -5.98
N TYR A 332 16.26 -9.23 -5.88
CA TYR A 332 15.52 -8.78 -4.70
C TYR A 332 14.42 -9.76 -4.28
N GLY A 333 13.77 -10.44 -5.22
CA GLY A 333 12.75 -11.45 -4.95
C GLY A 333 13.26 -12.65 -4.13
N MET A 334 14.51 -13.07 -4.32
CA MET A 334 15.12 -14.14 -3.52
C MET A 334 15.32 -13.70 -2.06
N ALA A 335 15.74 -12.46 -1.84
CA ALA A 335 15.91 -11.89 -0.49
C ALA A 335 14.55 -11.75 0.20
N LEU A 336 13.53 -11.31 -0.53
CA LEU A 336 12.17 -11.13 -0.03
C LEU A 336 11.50 -12.45 0.34
N ALA A 337 11.68 -13.48 -0.50
CA ALA A 337 11.17 -14.83 -0.26
C ALA A 337 11.99 -15.62 0.76
N GLN A 338 13.10 -15.06 1.28
CA GLN A 338 14.06 -15.72 2.17
C GLN A 338 14.55 -17.08 1.63
N ALA A 339 14.67 -17.18 0.30
CA ALA A 339 15.01 -18.40 -0.40
C ALA A 339 16.53 -18.66 -0.51
N GLN A 340 17.38 -17.85 0.13
CA GLN A 340 18.83 -17.96 0.05
C GLN A 340 19.34 -19.32 0.53
N GLN A 341 18.67 -19.91 1.53
CA GLN A 341 19.06 -21.22 2.05
C GLN A 341 18.68 -22.38 1.12
N GLN A 342 17.73 -22.19 0.23
CA GLN A 342 17.30 -23.21 -0.74
C GLN A 342 18.21 -23.25 -1.97
N VAL A 343 19.00 -22.20 -2.18
CA VAL A 343 19.93 -22.05 -3.30
C VAL A 343 21.36 -22.47 -2.90
N LYS A 344 21.65 -22.60 -1.62
CA LYS A 344 22.93 -23.06 -1.10
C LYS A 344 23.03 -24.58 -1.13
#